data_6f6cd8d079d5aad561e4d8d7f42e0d91
#
_entry.id   6f6cd8d079d5aad561e4d8d7f42e0d91
#
_cell.length_a   1.000
_cell.length_b   1.000
_cell.length_c   1.000
_cell.angle_alpha   90.00
_cell.angle_beta   90.00
_cell.angle_gamma   90.00
#
_symmetry.space_group_name_H-M   'P 1'
#
loop_
_entity.id
_entity.type
_entity.pdbx_description
1 polymer ?
#
loop_
_entity_poly.entity_id
_entity_poly.type
_entity_poly.pdbx_seq_one_letter_code
_entity_poly.pdbx_strand_id
1 'polypeptide(L)'
;MQKVLVFGMTENPGGVESFLLNYYRHVNRENIQFDFLCNTHQKVAYEDELLSLGAHTFHITSRRQNPAAFKRELNELFALHGGEWSAVWVNVSSLANIEYLKTAKQYGIKKRIIHSHSSQNMDSRLRGVLHHLNKRFIGKYATDFWACSEDAARWFYTGKTLKKAVIIHNAIDVERMAFDPAKRDAIRKAHGWENKHVIGNVGRLHFEKNQSFALDVFKCYHTEHPNSVLVFVGQGEDEQMLSEKAGALGLSDSVVFAGVQHDIQAWLSSFDLFLFPSRFEGLSVSAMEAQANGVPVLASKGVIPDEVKINENFAFFDLDRGEEAWSHKTEEMTRIDRESFTVIKRRFQEKGFDIQTEAGKLEALLCAQ
;
A
#
# COMPACT_ATOMS: atom_id res chain seq x y z
N MET A 1 15.62 -21.95 12.05
CA MET A 1 15.17 -20.89 11.10
C MET A 1 14.23 -21.52 10.10
N GLN A 2 13.01 -20.99 9.96
CA GLN A 2 12.05 -21.43 8.94
C GLN A 2 12.27 -20.67 7.65
N LYS A 3 12.39 -21.37 6.52
CA LYS A 3 12.43 -20.74 5.20
C LYS A 3 11.03 -20.74 4.56
N VAL A 4 10.59 -19.61 4.07
CA VAL A 4 9.29 -19.41 3.41
C VAL A 4 9.52 -18.93 1.99
N LEU A 5 9.06 -19.69 0.99
CA LEU A 5 9.06 -19.21 -0.39
C LEU A 5 7.89 -18.23 -0.60
N VAL A 6 8.19 -17.00 -0.93
CA VAL A 6 7.24 -15.91 -1.09
C VAL A 6 7.11 -15.54 -2.56
N PHE A 7 5.90 -15.56 -3.09
CA PHE A 7 5.58 -15.04 -4.42
C PHE A 7 4.78 -13.75 -4.31
N GLY A 8 5.07 -12.77 -5.14
CA GLY A 8 4.33 -11.50 -5.20
C GLY A 8 5.16 -10.29 -5.63
N MET A 9 6.49 -10.40 -5.69
CA MET A 9 7.37 -9.33 -6.16
C MET A 9 7.31 -9.18 -7.67
N THR A 10 7.23 -7.94 -8.15
CA THR A 10 7.30 -7.57 -9.57
C THR A 10 8.37 -6.50 -9.82
N GLU A 11 8.61 -6.14 -11.07
CA GLU A 11 9.61 -5.12 -11.46
C GLU A 11 9.25 -3.71 -10.98
N ASN A 12 7.95 -3.44 -10.80
CA ASN A 12 7.46 -2.12 -10.44
C ASN A 12 7.03 -2.05 -8.98
N PRO A 13 7.43 -1.01 -8.24
CA PRO A 13 6.95 -0.79 -6.87
C PRO A 13 5.42 -0.63 -6.85
N GLY A 14 4.77 -1.40 -6.00
CA GLY A 14 3.32 -1.38 -5.81
C GLY A 14 2.92 -1.75 -4.38
N GLY A 15 1.61 -1.89 -4.16
CA GLY A 15 1.07 -2.18 -2.82
C GLY A 15 1.51 -3.55 -2.28
N VAL A 16 1.64 -4.57 -3.14
CA VAL A 16 2.07 -5.92 -2.73
C VAL A 16 3.56 -5.92 -2.41
N GLU A 17 4.38 -5.31 -3.25
CA GLU A 17 5.82 -5.22 -3.07
C GLU A 17 6.18 -4.45 -1.80
N SER A 18 5.52 -3.31 -1.58
CA SER A 18 5.69 -2.51 -0.36
C SER A 18 5.23 -3.25 0.89
N PHE A 19 4.11 -3.98 0.81
CA PHE A 19 3.62 -4.85 1.88
C PHE A 19 4.67 -5.91 2.25
N LEU A 20 5.16 -6.67 1.27
CA LEU A 20 6.12 -7.75 1.50
C LEU A 20 7.43 -7.23 2.09
N LEU A 21 7.97 -6.14 1.54
CA LEU A 21 9.17 -5.51 2.06
C LEU A 21 8.97 -5.01 3.51
N ASN A 22 7.83 -4.35 3.78
CA ASN A 22 7.56 -3.80 5.10
C ASN A 22 7.49 -4.91 6.15
N TYR A 23 6.79 -6.01 5.87
CA TYR A 23 6.77 -7.16 6.77
C TYR A 23 8.15 -7.79 6.92
N TYR A 24 8.94 -7.95 5.83
CA TYR A 24 10.26 -8.56 5.90
C TYR A 24 11.27 -7.73 6.69
N ARG A 25 11.13 -6.41 6.70
CA ARG A 25 11.92 -5.52 7.57
C ARG A 25 11.69 -5.78 9.06
N HIS A 26 10.47 -6.20 9.43
CA HIS A 26 10.01 -6.25 10.83
C HIS A 26 9.85 -7.66 11.40
N VAL A 27 9.84 -8.71 10.59
CA VAL A 27 9.90 -10.09 11.10
C VAL A 27 11.27 -10.39 11.70
N ASN A 28 11.30 -11.27 12.71
CA ASN A 28 12.57 -11.75 13.26
C ASN A 28 13.26 -12.68 12.27
N ARG A 29 14.26 -12.16 11.56
CA ARG A 29 15.01 -12.87 10.52
C ARG A 29 15.93 -13.97 11.06
N GLU A 30 16.14 -14.07 12.37
CA GLU A 30 16.80 -15.23 12.99
C GLU A 30 15.87 -16.45 13.00
N ASN A 31 14.56 -16.24 13.07
CA ASN A 31 13.54 -17.28 13.11
C ASN A 31 12.99 -17.62 11.74
N ILE A 32 12.78 -16.59 10.87
CA ILE A 32 12.12 -16.72 9.58
C ILE A 32 12.95 -16.04 8.50
N GLN A 33 13.23 -16.76 7.43
CA GLN A 33 13.82 -16.24 6.20
C GLN A 33 12.80 -16.28 5.07
N PHE A 34 12.67 -15.19 4.32
CA PHE A 34 11.92 -15.17 3.06
C PHE A 34 12.86 -15.39 1.88
N ASP A 35 12.47 -16.34 1.05
CA ASP A 35 13.05 -16.54 -0.29
C ASP A 35 12.00 -16.11 -1.31
N PHE A 36 12.35 -15.22 -2.24
CA PHE A 36 11.39 -14.63 -3.17
C PHE A 36 11.41 -15.30 -4.53
N LEU A 37 10.26 -15.79 -4.99
CA LEU A 37 10.05 -16.29 -6.33
C LEU A 37 9.54 -15.18 -7.25
N CYS A 38 10.32 -14.82 -8.26
CA CYS A 38 10.08 -13.72 -9.19
C CYS A 38 9.77 -14.25 -10.60
N ASN A 39 8.66 -13.79 -11.20
CA ASN A 39 8.22 -14.16 -12.55
C ASN A 39 8.87 -13.31 -13.65
N THR A 40 10.13 -12.98 -13.49
CA THR A 40 10.90 -12.18 -14.43
C THR A 40 12.37 -12.47 -14.24
N HIS A 41 13.17 -12.33 -15.28
CA HIS A 41 14.63 -12.33 -15.20
C HIS A 41 15.20 -10.92 -15.01
N GLN A 42 14.35 -9.91 -14.95
CA GLN A 42 14.72 -8.55 -14.58
C GLN A 42 14.74 -8.39 -13.07
N LYS A 43 15.45 -7.37 -12.60
CA LYS A 43 15.46 -6.98 -11.21
C LYS A 43 14.05 -6.59 -10.75
N VAL A 44 13.63 -7.10 -9.59
CA VAL A 44 12.35 -6.74 -9.01
C VAL A 44 12.46 -5.51 -8.13
N ALA A 45 11.34 -4.90 -7.83
CA ALA A 45 11.28 -3.77 -6.90
C ALA A 45 11.93 -4.14 -5.55
N TYR A 46 12.74 -3.23 -5.04
CA TYR A 46 13.43 -3.38 -3.75
C TYR A 46 14.40 -4.56 -3.63
N GLU A 47 14.81 -5.21 -4.72
CA GLU A 47 15.60 -6.43 -4.66
C GLU A 47 16.91 -6.27 -3.90
N ASP A 48 17.67 -5.16 -4.12
CA ASP A 48 18.92 -4.93 -3.35
C ASP A 48 18.69 -4.88 -1.86
N GLU A 49 17.59 -4.28 -1.44
CA GLU A 49 17.25 -4.20 -0.04
C GLU A 49 16.84 -5.58 0.51
N LEU A 50 16.03 -6.34 -0.22
CA LEU A 50 15.67 -7.71 0.17
C LEU A 50 16.92 -8.58 0.36
N LEU A 51 17.87 -8.50 -0.59
CA LEU A 51 19.16 -9.22 -0.50
C LEU A 51 19.98 -8.75 0.70
N SER A 52 20.03 -7.44 0.95
CA SER A 52 20.75 -6.87 2.12
C SER A 52 20.16 -7.32 3.46
N LEU A 53 18.86 -7.62 3.48
CA LEU A 53 18.14 -8.17 4.63
C LEU A 53 18.31 -9.70 4.78
N GLY A 54 19.07 -10.35 3.89
CA GLY A 54 19.36 -11.79 3.91
C GLY A 54 18.38 -12.67 3.14
N ALA A 55 17.52 -12.09 2.30
CA ALA A 55 16.66 -12.85 1.39
C ALA A 55 17.47 -13.48 0.25
N HIS A 56 16.89 -14.51 -0.39
CA HIS A 56 17.32 -14.98 -1.70
C HIS A 56 16.22 -14.69 -2.72
N THR A 57 16.60 -14.45 -3.98
CA THR A 57 15.66 -14.27 -5.10
C THR A 57 15.86 -15.37 -6.13
N PHE A 58 14.76 -15.96 -6.59
CA PHE A 58 14.71 -17.00 -7.61
C PHE A 58 13.91 -16.48 -8.80
N HIS A 59 14.56 -16.34 -9.94
CA HIS A 59 13.97 -15.77 -11.14
C HIS A 59 13.58 -16.87 -12.11
N ILE A 60 12.31 -16.86 -12.56
CA ILE A 60 11.81 -17.79 -13.58
C ILE A 60 11.06 -17.04 -14.66
N THR A 61 10.98 -17.66 -15.85
CA THR A 61 10.19 -17.14 -16.96
C THR A 61 8.72 -17.01 -16.59
N SER A 62 8.10 -15.86 -16.89
CA SER A 62 6.68 -15.69 -16.59
C SER A 62 5.78 -16.59 -17.45
N ARG A 63 4.67 -17.06 -16.87
CA ARG A 63 3.67 -17.86 -17.60
C ARG A 63 3.10 -17.14 -18.83
N ARG A 64 3.04 -15.80 -18.78
CA ARG A 64 2.54 -14.99 -19.91
C ARG A 64 3.52 -15.00 -21.06
N GLN A 65 4.82 -14.98 -20.78
CA GLN A 65 5.87 -14.95 -21.77
C GLN A 65 6.06 -16.33 -22.43
N ASN A 66 6.18 -17.39 -21.62
CA ASN A 66 6.35 -18.77 -22.11
C ASN A 66 5.78 -19.78 -21.09
N PRO A 67 4.56 -20.32 -21.29
CA PRO A 67 3.94 -21.26 -20.36
C PRO A 67 4.72 -22.57 -20.16
N ALA A 68 5.43 -23.04 -21.17
CA ALA A 68 6.20 -24.29 -21.10
C ALA A 68 7.49 -24.08 -20.29
N ALA A 69 8.22 -23.02 -20.56
CA ALA A 69 9.40 -22.64 -19.77
C ALA A 69 9.03 -22.38 -18.31
N PHE A 70 7.98 -21.58 -18.06
CA PHE A 70 7.46 -21.35 -16.71
C PHE A 70 7.25 -22.65 -15.94
N LYS A 71 6.54 -23.62 -16.55
CA LYS A 71 6.23 -24.89 -15.89
C LYS A 71 7.49 -25.72 -15.63
N ARG A 72 8.42 -25.77 -16.58
CA ARG A 72 9.70 -26.46 -16.44
C ARG A 72 10.53 -25.86 -15.31
N GLU A 73 10.80 -24.55 -15.38
CA GLU A 73 11.65 -23.84 -14.43
C GLU A 73 11.06 -23.86 -13.00
N LEU A 74 9.73 -23.72 -12.88
CA LEU A 74 9.06 -23.85 -11.59
C LEU A 74 9.25 -25.26 -10.99
N ASN A 75 9.13 -26.33 -11.79
CA ASN A 75 9.34 -27.70 -11.32
C ASN A 75 10.80 -27.97 -10.96
N GLU A 76 11.76 -27.47 -11.76
CA GLU A 76 13.19 -27.58 -11.49
C GLU A 76 13.56 -26.88 -10.18
N LEU A 77 13.04 -25.67 -9.95
CA LEU A 77 13.23 -24.94 -8.70
C LEU A 77 12.73 -25.72 -7.48
N PHE A 78 11.51 -26.26 -7.56
CA PHE A 78 10.96 -27.06 -6.44
C PHE A 78 11.64 -28.42 -6.29
N ALA A 79 12.15 -29.02 -7.35
CA ALA A 79 12.93 -30.24 -7.27
C ALA A 79 14.27 -30.04 -6.54
N LEU A 80 14.92 -28.87 -6.77
CA LEU A 80 16.20 -28.54 -6.15
C LEU A 80 16.05 -28.05 -4.71
N HIS A 81 15.11 -27.15 -4.45
CA HIS A 81 15.00 -26.39 -3.21
C HIS A 81 13.74 -26.69 -2.40
N GLY A 82 12.76 -27.44 -2.93
CA GLY A 82 11.46 -27.65 -2.26
C GLY A 82 11.56 -28.23 -0.86
N GLY A 83 12.58 -29.04 -0.58
CA GLY A 83 12.84 -29.58 0.75
C GLY A 83 13.35 -28.56 1.78
N GLU A 84 13.77 -27.38 1.35
CA GLU A 84 14.26 -26.32 2.23
C GLU A 84 13.12 -25.45 2.80
N TRP A 85 11.98 -25.35 2.07
CA TRP A 85 10.88 -24.49 2.44
C TRP A 85 9.84 -25.18 3.32
N SER A 86 9.60 -24.61 4.49
CA SER A 86 8.53 -25.03 5.41
C SER A 86 7.15 -24.59 4.94
N ALA A 87 7.09 -23.48 4.19
CA ALA A 87 5.86 -22.89 3.66
C ALA A 87 6.06 -22.24 2.29
N VAL A 88 4.98 -22.16 1.52
CA VAL A 88 4.88 -21.30 0.33
C VAL A 88 3.78 -20.26 0.57
N TRP A 89 4.11 -18.99 0.40
CA TRP A 89 3.20 -17.84 0.59
C TRP A 89 3.00 -17.11 -0.74
N VAL A 90 1.82 -17.24 -1.32
CA VAL A 90 1.47 -16.72 -2.63
C VAL A 90 0.62 -15.46 -2.49
N ASN A 91 1.19 -14.31 -2.81
CA ASN A 91 0.57 -12.99 -2.76
C ASN A 91 0.12 -12.58 -4.16
N VAL A 92 -1.17 -12.44 -4.39
CA VAL A 92 -1.73 -12.20 -5.72
C VAL A 92 -3.02 -11.38 -5.66
N SER A 93 -3.33 -10.68 -6.76
CA SER A 93 -4.59 -9.95 -6.94
C SER A 93 -5.67 -10.77 -7.66
N SER A 94 -5.35 -12.00 -8.13
CA SER A 94 -6.28 -12.87 -8.81
C SER A 94 -5.87 -14.34 -8.70
N LEU A 95 -6.85 -15.24 -8.59
CA LEU A 95 -6.66 -16.70 -8.64
C LEU A 95 -6.51 -17.27 -10.06
N ALA A 96 -6.30 -16.42 -11.09
CA ALA A 96 -6.14 -16.89 -12.46
C ALA A 96 -4.96 -17.84 -12.67
N ASN A 97 -3.92 -17.75 -11.81
CA ASN A 97 -2.79 -18.68 -11.77
C ASN A 97 -2.58 -19.20 -10.34
N ILE A 98 -2.79 -20.50 -10.15
CA ILE A 98 -2.57 -21.22 -8.88
C ILE A 98 -1.52 -22.33 -9.01
N GLU A 99 -0.70 -22.29 -10.08
CA GLU A 99 0.31 -23.33 -10.33
C GLU A 99 1.34 -23.40 -9.20
N TYR A 100 1.72 -22.28 -8.58
CA TYR A 100 2.64 -22.27 -7.43
C TYR A 100 2.14 -23.17 -6.28
N LEU A 101 0.85 -23.08 -5.94
CA LEU A 101 0.25 -23.91 -4.88
C LEU A 101 0.11 -25.37 -5.30
N LYS A 102 -0.17 -25.64 -6.59
CA LYS A 102 -0.23 -27.01 -7.11
C LYS A 102 1.14 -27.66 -7.06
N THR A 103 2.17 -26.95 -7.52
CA THR A 103 3.55 -27.44 -7.49
C THR A 103 4.02 -27.63 -6.05
N ALA A 104 3.79 -26.66 -5.15
CA ALA A 104 4.12 -26.81 -3.74
C ALA A 104 3.46 -28.05 -3.10
N LYS A 105 2.20 -28.32 -3.44
CA LYS A 105 1.50 -29.55 -3.00
C LYS A 105 2.15 -30.81 -3.56
N GLN A 106 2.51 -30.82 -4.84
CA GLN A 106 3.15 -31.97 -5.51
C GLN A 106 4.49 -32.33 -4.87
N TYR A 107 5.26 -31.30 -4.45
CA TYR A 107 6.55 -31.46 -3.77
C TYR A 107 6.44 -31.59 -2.25
N GLY A 108 5.22 -31.79 -1.71
CA GLY A 108 4.99 -32.17 -0.31
C GLY A 108 5.07 -31.01 0.69
N ILE A 109 5.13 -29.77 0.25
CA ILE A 109 5.13 -28.61 1.17
C ILE A 109 3.77 -28.56 1.88
N LYS A 110 3.80 -28.69 3.21
CA LYS A 110 2.59 -28.84 4.02
C LYS A 110 1.82 -27.53 4.14
N LYS A 111 2.50 -26.42 4.39
CA LYS A 111 1.88 -25.10 4.58
C LYS A 111 1.89 -24.32 3.25
N ARG A 112 0.71 -24.08 2.71
CA ARG A 112 0.52 -23.42 1.41
C ARG A 112 -0.50 -22.30 1.55
N ILE A 113 0.02 -21.08 1.62
CA ILE A 113 -0.73 -19.87 1.94
C ILE A 113 -1.10 -19.15 0.64
N ILE A 114 -2.36 -18.81 0.48
CA ILE A 114 -2.83 -17.89 -0.56
C ILE A 114 -3.27 -16.60 0.10
N HIS A 115 -2.73 -15.47 -0.37
CA HIS A 115 -3.02 -14.14 0.17
C HIS A 115 -3.61 -13.24 -0.91
N SER A 116 -4.79 -12.73 -0.67
CA SER A 116 -5.51 -11.82 -1.55
C SER A 116 -5.14 -10.36 -1.28
N HIS A 117 -4.73 -9.65 -2.35
CA HIS A 117 -4.42 -8.21 -2.30
C HIS A 117 -5.37 -7.36 -3.16
N SER A 118 -6.52 -7.88 -3.56
CA SER A 118 -7.51 -7.15 -4.36
C SER A 118 -8.92 -7.55 -3.97
N SER A 119 -9.84 -6.60 -4.06
CA SER A 119 -11.28 -6.80 -3.83
C SER A 119 -12.11 -6.92 -5.12
N GLN A 120 -11.47 -6.80 -6.30
CA GLN A 120 -12.17 -6.84 -7.58
C GLN A 120 -11.28 -7.34 -8.74
N ASN A 121 -11.92 -7.64 -9.87
CA ASN A 121 -11.20 -8.02 -11.07
C ASN A 121 -10.65 -6.79 -11.80
N MET A 122 -9.34 -6.58 -11.69
CA MET A 122 -8.59 -5.56 -12.45
C MET A 122 -8.05 -6.10 -13.77
N ASP A 123 -8.34 -7.36 -14.12
CA ASP A 123 -7.79 -8.11 -15.23
C ASP A 123 -8.78 -8.29 -16.40
N SER A 124 -8.31 -8.96 -17.44
CA SER A 124 -9.12 -9.34 -18.59
C SER A 124 -10.29 -10.29 -18.21
N ARG A 125 -11.35 -10.33 -19.03
CA ARG A 125 -12.50 -11.23 -18.84
C ARG A 125 -12.08 -12.70 -18.69
N LEU A 126 -11.10 -13.16 -19.47
CA LEU A 126 -10.60 -14.54 -19.39
C LEU A 126 -9.99 -14.85 -18.03
N ARG A 127 -9.18 -13.94 -17.49
CA ARG A 127 -8.59 -14.09 -16.14
C ARG A 127 -9.66 -14.08 -15.06
N GLY A 128 -10.72 -13.29 -15.24
CA GLY A 128 -11.90 -13.31 -14.38
C GLY A 128 -12.59 -14.67 -14.34
N VAL A 129 -12.80 -15.32 -15.49
CA VAL A 129 -13.35 -16.67 -15.57
C VAL A 129 -12.47 -17.70 -14.85
N LEU A 130 -11.15 -17.65 -15.11
CA LEU A 130 -10.19 -18.54 -14.42
C LEU A 130 -10.18 -18.31 -12.91
N HIS A 131 -10.26 -17.04 -12.46
CA HIS A 131 -10.39 -16.70 -11.06
C HIS A 131 -11.61 -17.38 -10.43
N HIS A 132 -12.79 -17.23 -11.01
CA HIS A 132 -14.03 -17.83 -10.50
C HIS A 132 -13.99 -19.36 -10.48
N LEU A 133 -13.38 -19.98 -11.47
CA LEU A 133 -13.20 -21.44 -11.50
C LEU A 133 -12.26 -21.88 -10.36
N ASN A 134 -11.08 -21.25 -10.24
CA ASN A 134 -10.10 -21.60 -9.23
C ASN A 134 -10.60 -21.30 -7.81
N LYS A 135 -11.40 -20.26 -7.61
CA LYS A 135 -12.03 -19.92 -6.32
C LYS A 135 -12.82 -21.10 -5.73
N ARG A 136 -13.48 -21.92 -6.57
CA ARG A 136 -14.19 -23.13 -6.11
C ARG A 136 -13.27 -24.24 -5.61
N PHE A 137 -12.03 -24.29 -6.12
CA PHE A 137 -11.11 -25.38 -5.89
C PHE A 137 -9.88 -24.99 -5.06
N ILE A 138 -9.75 -23.72 -4.68
CA ILE A 138 -8.56 -23.22 -4.00
C ILE A 138 -8.25 -24.01 -2.70
N GLY A 139 -9.28 -24.42 -1.97
CA GLY A 139 -9.14 -25.23 -0.75
C GLY A 139 -8.57 -26.65 -0.97
N LYS A 140 -8.40 -27.10 -2.24
CA LYS A 140 -7.68 -28.34 -2.54
C LYS A 140 -6.16 -28.16 -2.56
N TYR A 141 -5.70 -26.91 -2.77
CA TYR A 141 -4.30 -26.60 -3.00
C TYR A 141 -3.71 -25.73 -1.88
N ALA A 142 -4.42 -24.72 -1.41
CA ALA A 142 -4.04 -23.95 -0.24
C ALA A 142 -4.51 -24.62 1.06
N THR A 143 -3.73 -24.42 2.13
CA THR A 143 -4.05 -24.82 3.51
C THR A 143 -4.51 -23.63 4.34
N ASP A 144 -3.94 -22.46 4.04
CA ASP A 144 -4.16 -21.21 4.73
C ASP A 144 -4.68 -20.13 3.76
N PHE A 145 -5.62 -19.32 4.22
CA PHE A 145 -6.37 -18.35 3.41
C PHE A 145 -6.22 -16.98 4.05
N TRP A 146 -5.41 -16.12 3.45
CA TRP A 146 -5.15 -14.77 3.98
C TRP A 146 -5.67 -13.70 3.02
N ALA A 147 -6.00 -12.53 3.55
CA ALA A 147 -6.44 -11.40 2.76
C ALA A 147 -6.05 -10.07 3.43
N CYS A 148 -5.83 -9.03 2.65
CA CYS A 148 -5.50 -7.70 3.17
C CYS A 148 -6.72 -6.95 3.75
N SER A 149 -7.94 -7.41 3.43
CA SER A 149 -9.21 -6.85 3.93
C SER A 149 -10.34 -7.87 3.83
N GLU A 150 -11.45 -7.59 4.51
CA GLU A 150 -12.68 -8.41 4.42
C GLU A 150 -13.19 -8.52 2.97
N ASP A 151 -13.17 -7.44 2.21
CA ASP A 151 -13.62 -7.44 0.82
C ASP A 151 -12.68 -8.25 -0.09
N ALA A 152 -11.37 -8.18 0.14
CA ALA A 152 -10.41 -9.04 -0.53
C ALA A 152 -10.63 -10.52 -0.19
N ALA A 153 -10.99 -10.84 1.06
CA ALA A 153 -11.36 -12.20 1.45
C ALA A 153 -12.63 -12.68 0.72
N ARG A 154 -13.67 -11.87 0.66
CA ARG A 154 -14.92 -12.19 -0.07
C ARG A 154 -14.69 -12.35 -1.57
N TRP A 155 -13.76 -11.58 -2.14
CA TRP A 155 -13.39 -11.72 -3.55
C TRP A 155 -12.72 -13.08 -3.82
N PHE A 156 -11.81 -13.53 -2.97
CA PHE A 156 -11.00 -14.75 -3.18
C PHE A 156 -11.66 -16.03 -2.66
N TYR A 157 -12.47 -15.97 -1.61
CA TYR A 157 -12.90 -17.14 -0.86
C TYR A 157 -14.41 -17.28 -0.82
N THR A 158 -14.89 -18.50 -0.57
CA THR A 158 -16.33 -18.82 -0.41
C THR A 158 -16.52 -19.89 0.65
N GLY A 159 -17.69 -19.94 1.27
CA GLY A 159 -18.10 -21.01 2.18
C GLY A 159 -17.06 -21.29 3.28
N LYS A 160 -16.54 -22.52 3.33
CA LYS A 160 -15.59 -22.95 4.35
C LYS A 160 -14.24 -22.21 4.28
N THR A 161 -13.77 -21.85 3.08
CA THR A 161 -12.50 -21.13 2.93
C THR A 161 -12.63 -19.68 3.41
N LEU A 162 -13.76 -19.02 3.16
CA LEU A 162 -14.02 -17.68 3.68
C LEU A 162 -14.08 -17.65 5.22
N LYS A 163 -14.73 -18.66 5.83
CA LYS A 163 -14.78 -18.76 7.30
C LYS A 163 -13.43 -18.97 7.97
N LYS A 164 -12.43 -19.44 7.22
CA LYS A 164 -11.05 -19.67 7.67
C LYS A 164 -10.11 -18.54 7.29
N ALA A 165 -10.63 -17.52 6.58
CA ALA A 165 -9.79 -16.43 6.14
C ALA A 165 -9.26 -15.62 7.33
N VAL A 166 -7.97 -15.31 7.29
CA VAL A 166 -7.28 -14.46 8.26
C VAL A 166 -6.97 -13.13 7.57
N ILE A 167 -7.31 -12.03 8.23
CA ILE A 167 -6.98 -10.70 7.71
C ILE A 167 -5.58 -10.32 8.19
N ILE A 168 -4.73 -9.96 7.22
CA ILE A 168 -3.38 -9.44 7.44
C ILE A 168 -3.32 -8.09 6.73
N HIS A 169 -3.41 -7.03 7.51
CA HIS A 169 -3.48 -5.67 6.99
C HIS A 169 -2.16 -5.19 6.37
N ASN A 170 -2.24 -4.24 5.46
CA ASN A 170 -1.10 -3.44 5.03
C ASN A 170 -0.73 -2.49 6.18
N ALA A 171 0.03 -3.01 7.12
CA ALA A 171 0.42 -2.28 8.32
C ALA A 171 1.49 -1.22 8.03
N ILE A 172 1.53 -0.18 8.84
CA ILE A 172 2.42 0.98 8.72
C ILE A 172 3.44 0.96 9.86
N ASP A 173 4.66 1.38 9.57
CA ASP A 173 5.65 1.68 10.59
C ASP A 173 5.33 3.03 11.22
N VAL A 174 4.52 2.98 12.28
CA VAL A 174 4.01 4.17 12.98
C VAL A 174 5.15 4.97 13.61
N GLU A 175 6.21 4.30 14.09
CA GLU A 175 7.37 4.97 14.67
C GLU A 175 8.17 5.73 13.60
N ARG A 176 8.40 5.10 12.46
CA ARG A 176 9.10 5.73 11.34
C ARG A 176 8.32 6.91 10.77
N MET A 177 6.97 6.86 10.79
CA MET A 177 6.12 7.93 10.26
C MET A 177 5.79 9.00 11.28
N ALA A 178 6.18 8.86 12.55
CA ALA A 178 5.89 9.82 13.60
C ALA A 178 6.30 11.25 13.23
N PHE A 179 5.53 12.24 13.69
CA PHE A 179 5.84 13.65 13.48
C PHE A 179 7.24 14.01 13.98
N ASP A 180 8.00 14.67 13.13
CA ASP A 180 9.34 15.16 13.44
C ASP A 180 9.40 16.69 13.24
N PRO A 181 9.46 17.48 14.33
CA PRO A 181 9.49 18.93 14.26
C PRO A 181 10.76 19.47 13.58
N ALA A 182 11.89 18.79 13.72
CA ALA A 182 13.14 19.23 13.09
C ALA A 182 13.08 19.05 11.56
N LYS A 183 12.54 17.93 11.09
CA LYS A 183 12.31 17.70 9.65
C LYS A 183 11.25 18.67 9.09
N ARG A 184 10.17 18.93 9.85
CA ARG A 184 9.19 19.95 9.49
C ARG A 184 9.86 21.31 9.23
N ASP A 185 10.63 21.76 10.20
CA ASP A 185 11.26 23.08 10.12
C ASP A 185 12.30 23.13 9.00
N ALA A 186 13.04 22.05 8.76
CA ALA A 186 13.99 21.95 7.66
C ALA A 186 13.33 22.09 6.29
N ILE A 187 12.23 21.33 6.02
CA ILE A 187 11.47 21.42 4.76
C ILE A 187 10.88 22.82 4.60
N ARG A 188 10.22 23.33 5.63
CA ARG A 188 9.57 24.66 5.55
C ARG A 188 10.58 25.78 5.31
N LYS A 189 11.73 25.74 5.98
CA LYS A 189 12.82 26.71 5.79
C LYS A 189 13.41 26.63 4.37
N ALA A 190 13.65 25.41 3.87
CA ALA A 190 14.21 25.20 2.54
C ALA A 190 13.31 25.79 1.42
N HIS A 191 12.00 25.87 1.67
CA HIS A 191 11.01 26.34 0.71
C HIS A 191 10.40 27.72 1.03
N GLY A 192 10.80 28.38 2.13
CA GLY A 192 10.24 29.65 2.58
C GLY A 192 8.78 29.54 3.03
N TRP A 193 8.41 28.42 3.70
CA TRP A 193 7.04 28.14 4.15
C TRP A 193 6.84 28.26 5.67
N GLU A 194 7.77 28.85 6.41
CA GLU A 194 7.74 28.92 7.86
C GLU A 194 6.41 29.46 8.40
N ASN A 195 5.85 30.43 7.70
CA ASN A 195 4.61 31.10 8.10
C ASN A 195 3.43 30.80 7.15
N LYS A 196 3.55 29.80 6.26
CA LYS A 196 2.49 29.45 5.32
C LYS A 196 1.61 28.31 5.83
N HIS A 197 0.35 28.30 5.40
CA HIS A 197 -0.49 27.10 5.48
C HIS A 197 -0.04 26.12 4.38
N VAL A 198 0.47 24.97 4.76
CA VAL A 198 0.98 23.94 3.85
C VAL A 198 -0.03 22.83 3.73
N ILE A 199 -0.71 22.75 2.59
CA ILE A 199 -1.64 21.68 2.25
C ILE A 199 -0.89 20.66 1.38
N GLY A 200 -0.87 19.39 1.76
CA GLY A 200 -0.12 18.35 1.07
C GLY A 200 -0.99 17.26 0.49
N ASN A 201 -0.51 16.66 -0.60
CA ASN A 201 -1.03 15.42 -1.17
C ASN A 201 0.15 14.53 -1.55
N VAL A 202 0.11 13.26 -1.19
CA VAL A 202 1.16 12.28 -1.49
C VAL A 202 0.56 11.14 -2.31
N GLY A 203 1.13 10.89 -3.48
CA GLY A 203 0.70 9.79 -4.34
C GLY A 203 1.07 9.99 -5.80
N ARG A 204 0.76 8.98 -6.62
CA ARG A 204 0.93 9.07 -8.07
C ARG A 204 0.05 10.19 -8.64
N LEU A 205 0.60 11.01 -9.52
CA LEU A 205 -0.16 12.04 -10.23
C LEU A 205 -0.98 11.38 -11.35
N HIS A 206 -2.22 11.02 -11.01
CA HIS A 206 -3.08 10.19 -11.84
C HIS A 206 -4.55 10.51 -11.56
N PHE A 207 -5.43 10.37 -12.56
CA PHE A 207 -6.84 10.72 -12.48
C PHE A 207 -7.58 10.10 -11.28
N GLU A 208 -7.14 8.93 -10.81
CA GLU A 208 -7.72 8.25 -9.64
C GLU A 208 -7.50 9.03 -8.34
N LYS A 209 -6.36 9.74 -8.22
CA LYS A 209 -6.03 10.56 -7.05
C LYS A 209 -6.68 11.94 -7.07
N ASN A 210 -7.22 12.35 -8.25
CA ASN A 210 -8.04 13.54 -8.42
C ASN A 210 -7.35 14.85 -7.99
N GLN A 211 -6.04 14.97 -8.24
CA GLN A 211 -5.27 16.19 -7.93
C GLN A 211 -5.82 17.41 -8.71
N SER A 212 -6.45 17.19 -9.85
CA SER A 212 -7.16 18.25 -10.58
C SER A 212 -8.23 18.93 -9.72
N PHE A 213 -9.03 18.15 -8.98
CA PHE A 213 -10.01 18.69 -8.03
C PHE A 213 -9.34 19.34 -6.81
N ALA A 214 -8.20 18.80 -6.34
CA ALA A 214 -7.43 19.45 -5.28
C ALA A 214 -6.97 20.85 -5.67
N LEU A 215 -6.61 21.09 -6.95
CA LEU A 215 -6.30 22.43 -7.47
C LEU A 215 -7.51 23.37 -7.42
N ASP A 216 -8.70 22.88 -7.76
CA ASP A 216 -9.94 23.69 -7.71
C ASP A 216 -10.27 24.08 -6.26
N VAL A 217 -10.22 23.12 -5.34
CA VAL A 217 -10.38 23.36 -3.89
C VAL A 217 -9.35 24.36 -3.39
N PHE A 218 -8.08 24.17 -3.78
CA PHE A 218 -7.00 25.07 -3.34
C PHE A 218 -7.15 26.47 -3.93
N LYS A 219 -7.69 26.63 -5.14
CA LYS A 219 -7.99 27.94 -5.71
C LYS A 219 -8.96 28.73 -4.83
N CYS A 220 -10.04 28.11 -4.37
CA CYS A 220 -10.99 28.73 -3.46
C CYS A 220 -10.31 29.07 -2.13
N TYR A 221 -9.58 28.10 -1.53
CA TYR A 221 -8.88 28.29 -0.28
C TYR A 221 -7.82 29.40 -0.33
N HIS A 222 -6.98 29.42 -1.37
CA HIS A 222 -5.90 30.39 -1.53
C HIS A 222 -6.41 31.83 -1.72
N THR A 223 -7.61 32.00 -2.29
CA THR A 223 -8.25 33.32 -2.46
C THR A 223 -8.54 33.98 -1.10
N GLU A 224 -8.94 33.17 -0.11
CA GLU A 224 -9.21 33.65 1.26
C GLU A 224 -7.96 33.62 2.14
N HIS A 225 -7.01 32.70 1.83
CA HIS A 225 -5.76 32.48 2.56
C HIS A 225 -4.54 32.62 1.63
N PRO A 226 -4.18 33.84 1.18
CA PRO A 226 -3.10 34.01 0.18
C PRO A 226 -1.72 33.55 0.68
N ASN A 227 -1.55 33.42 1.99
CA ASN A 227 -0.33 32.86 2.60
C ASN A 227 -0.41 31.32 2.76
N SER A 228 -0.76 30.63 1.68
CA SER A 228 -0.87 29.17 1.63
C SER A 228 -0.10 28.57 0.45
N VAL A 229 0.19 27.29 0.50
CA VAL A 229 0.84 26.52 -0.55
C VAL A 229 0.21 25.13 -0.64
N LEU A 230 0.00 24.62 -1.87
CA LEU A 230 -0.38 23.26 -2.14
C LEU A 230 0.83 22.48 -2.64
N VAL A 231 1.10 21.32 -2.05
CA VAL A 231 2.26 20.51 -2.37
C VAL A 231 1.82 19.12 -2.84
N PHE A 232 2.23 18.75 -4.05
CA PHE A 232 2.08 17.40 -4.57
C PHE A 232 3.42 16.66 -4.46
N VAL A 233 3.45 15.56 -3.70
CA VAL A 233 4.61 14.67 -3.56
C VAL A 233 4.34 13.39 -4.32
N GLY A 234 5.15 13.12 -5.33
CA GLY A 234 5.03 12.00 -6.25
C GLY A 234 5.20 12.42 -7.70
N GLN A 235 5.04 11.49 -8.62
CA GLN A 235 5.08 11.73 -10.06
C GLN A 235 3.98 10.93 -10.77
N GLY A 236 3.66 11.26 -11.99
CA GLY A 236 2.69 10.52 -12.79
C GLY A 236 2.40 11.18 -14.13
N GLU A 237 1.57 10.50 -14.93
CA GLU A 237 1.22 10.92 -16.29
C GLU A 237 0.44 12.24 -16.35
N ASP A 238 -0.23 12.65 -15.26
CA ASP A 238 -1.05 13.86 -15.23
C ASP A 238 -0.25 15.12 -14.83
N GLU A 239 1.06 15.02 -14.52
CA GLU A 239 1.86 16.12 -13.98
C GLU A 239 1.84 17.37 -14.88
N GLN A 240 2.03 17.18 -16.20
CA GLN A 240 1.99 18.31 -17.13
C GLN A 240 0.62 18.99 -17.15
N MET A 241 -0.46 18.21 -17.26
CA MET A 241 -1.83 18.72 -17.26
C MET A 241 -2.16 19.47 -15.95
N LEU A 242 -1.70 18.96 -14.81
CA LEU A 242 -1.90 19.59 -13.51
C LEU A 242 -1.11 20.92 -13.40
N SER A 243 0.11 20.96 -13.92
CA SER A 243 0.93 22.18 -13.96
C SER A 243 0.30 23.26 -14.84
N GLU A 244 -0.18 22.89 -16.05
CA GLU A 244 -0.91 23.78 -16.94
C GLU A 244 -2.21 24.32 -16.29
N LYS A 245 -2.96 23.46 -15.60
CA LYS A 245 -4.16 23.87 -14.85
C LYS A 245 -3.82 24.83 -13.71
N ALA A 246 -2.75 24.56 -12.94
CA ALA A 246 -2.30 25.47 -11.88
C ALA A 246 -1.97 26.86 -12.45
N GLY A 247 -1.30 26.91 -13.61
CA GLY A 247 -1.02 28.16 -14.32
C GLY A 247 -2.29 28.90 -14.76
N ALA A 248 -3.25 28.18 -15.36
CA ALA A 248 -4.54 28.77 -15.80
C ALA A 248 -5.37 29.31 -14.62
N LEU A 249 -5.25 28.70 -13.43
CA LEU A 249 -5.90 29.16 -12.20
C LEU A 249 -5.14 30.34 -11.51
N GLY A 250 -3.96 30.75 -12.02
CA GLY A 250 -3.12 31.78 -11.42
C GLY A 250 -2.43 31.29 -10.11
N LEU A 251 -2.12 30.00 -10.00
CA LEU A 251 -1.56 29.38 -8.80
C LEU A 251 -0.09 28.95 -8.96
N SER A 252 0.59 29.32 -10.06
CA SER A 252 1.95 28.85 -10.37
C SER A 252 2.95 29.04 -9.22
N ASP A 253 2.86 30.14 -8.46
CA ASP A 253 3.76 30.47 -7.36
C ASP A 253 3.34 29.83 -6.02
N SER A 254 2.15 29.19 -5.99
CA SER A 254 1.55 28.64 -4.77
C SER A 254 1.30 27.14 -4.84
N VAL A 255 1.62 26.49 -5.97
CA VAL A 255 1.55 25.04 -6.14
C VAL A 255 2.94 24.50 -6.42
N VAL A 256 3.32 23.47 -5.69
CA VAL A 256 4.65 22.83 -5.80
C VAL A 256 4.51 21.35 -6.16
N PHE A 257 5.15 20.97 -7.24
CA PHE A 257 5.34 19.56 -7.63
C PHE A 257 6.72 19.12 -7.13
N ALA A 258 6.75 18.40 -6.00
CA ALA A 258 7.98 18.02 -5.32
C ALA A 258 8.66 16.78 -5.94
N GLY A 259 8.02 16.15 -6.93
CA GLY A 259 8.52 14.90 -7.52
C GLY A 259 8.53 13.73 -6.52
N VAL A 260 9.26 12.67 -6.88
CA VAL A 260 9.42 11.50 -6.01
C VAL A 260 10.34 11.83 -4.85
N GLN A 261 9.86 11.56 -3.64
CA GLN A 261 10.60 11.80 -2.40
C GLN A 261 10.82 10.49 -1.63
N HIS A 262 11.99 10.33 -1.03
CA HIS A 262 12.34 9.14 -0.24
C HIS A 262 11.99 9.29 1.24
N ASP A 263 12.05 10.50 1.77
CA ASP A 263 11.68 10.80 3.17
C ASP A 263 10.26 11.38 3.25
N ILE A 264 9.27 10.51 3.07
CA ILE A 264 7.84 10.89 3.13
C ILE A 264 7.47 11.45 4.51
N GLN A 265 8.11 10.96 5.60
CA GLN A 265 7.89 11.47 6.94
C GLN A 265 8.18 12.97 7.03
N ALA A 266 9.29 13.43 6.45
CA ALA A 266 9.66 14.84 6.47
C ALA A 266 8.61 15.73 5.78
N TRP A 267 8.11 15.28 4.62
CA TRP A 267 7.07 15.99 3.88
C TRP A 267 5.74 15.99 4.64
N LEU A 268 5.27 14.86 5.15
CA LEU A 268 4.07 14.78 5.97
C LEU A 268 4.19 15.65 7.25
N SER A 269 5.38 15.68 7.85
CA SER A 269 5.63 16.55 9.00
C SER A 269 5.53 18.04 8.65
N SER A 270 5.83 18.42 7.42
CA SER A 270 5.76 19.80 6.95
C SER A 270 4.33 20.30 6.66
N PHE A 271 3.35 19.39 6.48
CA PHE A 271 1.98 19.73 6.13
C PHE A 271 1.16 20.16 7.36
N ASP A 272 0.21 21.05 7.18
CA ASP A 272 -0.83 21.38 8.17
C ASP A 272 -2.12 20.57 7.90
N LEU A 273 -2.32 20.13 6.66
CA LEU A 273 -3.42 19.26 6.24
C LEU A 273 -2.96 18.33 5.13
N PHE A 274 -3.38 17.08 5.19
CA PHE A 274 -3.31 16.13 4.09
C PHE A 274 -4.64 16.12 3.34
N LEU A 275 -4.66 16.65 2.13
CA LEU A 275 -5.84 16.74 1.26
C LEU A 275 -5.87 15.56 0.30
N PHE A 276 -6.91 14.71 0.39
CA PHE A 276 -6.97 13.43 -0.30
C PHE A 276 -8.32 13.20 -1.01
N PRO A 277 -8.64 13.95 -2.09
CA PRO A 277 -9.91 13.89 -2.80
C PRO A 277 -9.96 12.78 -3.86
N SER A 278 -9.38 11.61 -3.59
CA SER A 278 -9.30 10.49 -4.53
C SER A 278 -10.68 10.05 -5.02
N ARG A 279 -10.73 9.52 -6.25
CA ARG A 279 -11.92 8.90 -6.86
C ARG A 279 -11.95 7.38 -6.69
N PHE A 280 -10.78 6.78 -6.60
CA PHE A 280 -10.62 5.33 -6.45
C PHE A 280 -9.45 5.03 -5.53
N GLU A 281 -9.70 4.21 -4.53
CA GLU A 281 -8.70 3.72 -3.59
C GLU A 281 -9.02 2.30 -3.15
N GLY A 282 -7.94 1.55 -2.90
CA GLY A 282 -8.00 0.41 -2.00
C GLY A 282 -7.68 0.83 -0.57
N LEU A 283 -6.91 0.04 0.14
CA LEU A 283 -6.32 0.49 1.40
C LEU A 283 -5.21 1.50 1.09
N SER A 284 -5.47 2.77 1.26
CA SER A 284 -4.54 3.84 0.90
C SER A 284 -3.37 3.93 1.88
N VAL A 285 -2.19 3.50 1.45
CA VAL A 285 -0.95 3.59 2.24
C VAL A 285 -0.65 5.05 2.62
N SER A 286 -0.76 5.99 1.67
CA SER A 286 -0.45 7.40 1.95
C SER A 286 -1.40 8.05 2.97
N ALA A 287 -2.69 7.68 2.98
CA ALA A 287 -3.63 8.14 4.00
C ALA A 287 -3.33 7.52 5.38
N MET A 288 -2.83 6.29 5.42
CA MET A 288 -2.37 5.64 6.64
C MET A 288 -1.09 6.28 7.16
N GLU A 289 -0.12 6.57 6.29
CA GLU A 289 1.13 7.27 6.64
C GLU A 289 0.86 8.67 7.17
N ALA A 290 -0.07 9.41 6.55
CA ALA A 290 -0.49 10.73 7.03
C ALA A 290 -1.09 10.64 8.44
N GLN A 291 -1.94 9.66 8.72
CA GLN A 291 -2.49 9.45 10.06
C GLN A 291 -1.42 8.99 11.06
N ALA A 292 -0.47 8.13 10.66
CA ALA A 292 0.66 7.73 11.51
C ALA A 292 1.55 8.93 11.87
N ASN A 293 1.68 9.89 10.96
CA ASN A 293 2.34 11.18 11.22
C ASN A 293 1.51 12.13 12.11
N GLY A 294 0.21 11.90 12.23
CA GLY A 294 -0.72 12.71 13.02
C GLY A 294 -1.24 13.95 12.30
N VAL A 295 -0.86 14.21 11.05
CA VAL A 295 -1.41 15.34 10.29
C VAL A 295 -2.90 15.14 10.06
N PRO A 296 -3.74 16.21 10.22
CA PRO A 296 -5.15 16.12 9.89
C PRO A 296 -5.37 15.68 8.44
N VAL A 297 -6.38 14.84 8.21
CA VAL A 297 -6.68 14.27 6.88
C VAL A 297 -8.10 14.62 6.46
N LEU A 298 -8.24 15.18 5.26
CA LEU A 298 -9.52 15.38 4.60
C LEU A 298 -9.59 14.49 3.34
N ALA A 299 -10.45 13.48 3.37
CA ALA A 299 -10.53 12.45 2.34
C ALA A 299 -11.94 12.32 1.75
N SER A 300 -12.03 11.81 0.51
CA SER A 300 -13.31 11.53 -0.15
C SER A 300 -14.08 10.42 0.58
N LYS A 301 -15.36 10.66 0.81
CA LYS A 301 -16.28 9.69 1.39
C LYS A 301 -16.64 8.59 0.37
N GLY A 302 -16.76 7.34 0.86
CA GLY A 302 -17.20 6.20 0.04
C GLY A 302 -16.16 5.68 -0.96
N VAL A 303 -14.95 6.21 -0.93
CA VAL A 303 -13.83 5.81 -1.80
C VAL A 303 -12.82 4.96 -1.04
N ILE A 304 -12.51 5.39 0.18
CA ILE A 304 -11.61 4.66 1.09
C ILE A 304 -12.50 3.90 2.09
N PRO A 305 -12.18 2.63 2.42
CA PRO A 305 -12.91 1.89 3.45
C PRO A 305 -12.93 2.66 4.79
N ASP A 306 -14.08 2.65 5.48
CA ASP A 306 -14.25 3.35 6.77
C ASP A 306 -13.26 2.86 7.84
N GLU A 307 -12.82 1.61 7.77
CA GLU A 307 -11.82 1.03 8.67
C GLU A 307 -10.46 1.73 8.62
N VAL A 308 -10.14 2.42 7.51
CA VAL A 308 -8.92 3.22 7.36
C VAL A 308 -8.93 4.48 8.22
N LYS A 309 -10.09 4.96 8.64
CA LYS A 309 -10.18 6.06 9.61
C LYS A 309 -9.74 5.56 10.99
N ILE A 310 -8.52 5.88 11.39
CA ILE A 310 -7.93 5.49 12.69
C ILE A 310 -7.97 6.65 13.66
N ASN A 311 -7.56 7.84 13.22
CA ASN A 311 -7.48 9.04 14.03
C ASN A 311 -8.78 9.85 14.02
N GLU A 312 -9.01 10.65 15.05
CA GLU A 312 -10.20 11.53 15.13
C GLU A 312 -10.07 12.74 14.23
N ASN A 313 -8.84 13.22 13.99
CA ASN A 313 -8.55 14.30 13.05
C ASN A 313 -8.55 13.85 11.57
N PHE A 314 -9.27 12.77 11.27
CA PHE A 314 -9.57 12.31 9.92
C PHE A 314 -11.04 12.55 9.61
N ALA A 315 -11.32 13.28 8.53
CA ALA A 315 -12.67 13.56 8.06
C ALA A 315 -12.92 12.99 6.67
N PHE A 316 -14.05 12.30 6.50
CA PHE A 316 -14.59 11.98 5.19
C PHE A 316 -15.51 13.11 4.71
N PHE A 317 -15.42 13.48 3.42
CA PHE A 317 -16.27 14.50 2.83
C PHE A 317 -16.68 14.11 1.40
N ASP A 318 -17.94 14.37 1.02
CA ASP A 318 -18.45 13.96 -0.29
C ASP A 318 -17.90 14.86 -1.40
N LEU A 319 -17.40 14.25 -2.50
CA LEU A 319 -16.88 14.98 -3.67
C LEU A 319 -17.96 15.85 -4.34
N ASP A 320 -19.22 15.39 -4.31
CA ASP A 320 -20.35 16.10 -4.94
C ASP A 320 -20.72 17.41 -4.23
N ARG A 321 -20.09 17.73 -3.09
CA ARG A 321 -20.24 19.02 -2.41
C ARG A 321 -19.59 20.17 -3.14
N GLY A 322 -18.69 19.90 -4.09
CA GLY A 322 -17.97 20.89 -4.87
C GLY A 322 -16.79 21.52 -4.14
N GLU A 323 -16.01 22.28 -4.91
CA GLU A 323 -14.72 22.85 -4.47
C GLU A 323 -14.85 23.90 -3.36
N GLU A 324 -15.90 24.73 -3.37
CA GLU A 324 -16.13 25.74 -2.33
C GLU A 324 -16.37 25.08 -0.96
N ALA A 325 -17.24 24.06 -0.91
CA ALA A 325 -17.54 23.35 0.33
C ALA A 325 -16.29 22.59 0.85
N TRP A 326 -15.49 22.03 -0.06
CA TRP A 326 -14.21 21.41 0.29
C TRP A 326 -13.20 22.44 0.79
N SER A 327 -13.15 23.65 0.23
CA SER A 327 -12.32 24.75 0.69
C SER A 327 -12.66 25.14 2.12
N HIS A 328 -13.94 25.35 2.45
CA HIS A 328 -14.38 25.63 3.82
C HIS A 328 -14.03 24.48 4.79
N LYS A 329 -14.20 23.23 4.34
CA LYS A 329 -13.81 22.08 5.15
C LYS A 329 -12.29 21.98 5.34
N THR A 330 -11.51 22.36 4.33
CA THR A 330 -10.05 22.50 4.42
C THR A 330 -9.67 23.50 5.50
N GLU A 331 -10.32 24.66 5.55
CA GLU A 331 -10.09 25.67 6.58
C GLU A 331 -10.40 25.14 7.99
N GLU A 332 -11.53 24.45 8.18
CA GLU A 332 -11.84 23.81 9.46
C GLU A 332 -10.76 22.83 9.88
N MET A 333 -10.32 21.98 8.95
CA MET A 333 -9.36 20.91 9.23
C MET A 333 -7.94 21.42 9.49
N THR A 334 -7.51 22.54 8.85
CA THR A 334 -6.19 23.14 9.12
C THR A 334 -6.06 23.76 10.51
N ARG A 335 -7.18 23.94 11.22
CA ARG A 335 -7.21 24.44 12.61
C ARG A 335 -7.14 23.33 13.65
N ILE A 336 -7.22 22.08 13.20
CA ILE A 336 -7.16 20.90 14.09
C ILE A 336 -5.69 20.56 14.36
N ASP A 337 -5.36 20.37 15.63
CA ASP A 337 -4.02 19.97 16.04
C ASP A 337 -3.69 18.54 15.58
N ARG A 338 -2.39 18.27 15.48
CA ARG A 338 -1.90 16.91 15.27
C ARG A 338 -2.23 16.05 16.48
N GLU A 339 -2.61 14.81 16.22
CA GLU A 339 -2.81 13.82 17.29
C GLU A 339 -1.45 13.47 17.95
N SER A 340 -1.46 13.17 19.23
CA SER A 340 -0.26 12.77 19.94
C SER A 340 0.20 11.36 19.51
N PHE A 341 1.51 11.18 19.40
CA PHE A 341 2.09 9.89 18.99
C PHE A 341 1.63 8.70 19.83
N THR A 342 1.51 8.87 21.15
CA THR A 342 1.06 7.80 22.06
C THR A 342 -0.37 7.34 21.73
N VAL A 343 -1.26 8.27 21.42
CA VAL A 343 -2.66 7.97 21.04
C VAL A 343 -2.70 7.29 19.68
N ILE A 344 -1.96 7.81 18.71
CA ILE A 344 -1.85 7.25 17.36
C ILE A 344 -1.35 5.81 17.43
N LYS A 345 -0.22 5.56 18.07
CA LYS A 345 0.39 4.23 18.19
C LYS A 345 -0.59 3.22 18.78
N ARG A 346 -1.25 3.56 19.90
CA ARG A 346 -2.27 2.70 20.51
C ARG A 346 -3.40 2.37 19.55
N ARG A 347 -3.97 3.36 18.86
CA ARG A 347 -5.08 3.13 17.92
C ARG A 347 -4.68 2.26 16.73
N PHE A 348 -3.48 2.47 16.18
CA PHE A 348 -2.95 1.62 15.11
C PHE A 348 -2.76 0.18 15.57
N GLN A 349 -2.28 -0.04 16.80
CA GLN A 349 -2.15 -1.38 17.39
C GLN A 349 -3.52 -2.04 17.60
N GLU A 350 -4.48 -1.32 18.19
CA GLU A 350 -5.83 -1.82 18.44
C GLU A 350 -6.57 -2.21 17.15
N LYS A 351 -6.34 -1.44 16.08
CA LYS A 351 -6.96 -1.69 14.75
C LYS A 351 -6.16 -2.64 13.85
N GLY A 352 -5.00 -3.12 14.28
CA GLY A 352 -4.17 -4.07 13.52
C GLY A 352 -3.42 -3.43 12.34
N PHE A 353 -3.04 -2.16 12.43
CA PHE A 353 -2.30 -1.45 11.38
C PHE A 353 -0.88 -1.02 11.80
N ASP A 354 -0.43 -1.40 13.00
CA ASP A 354 0.95 -1.18 13.44
C ASP A 354 1.84 -2.35 13.04
N ILE A 355 2.86 -2.11 12.22
CA ILE A 355 3.70 -3.17 11.65
C ILE A 355 4.47 -3.95 12.71
N GLN A 356 4.89 -3.32 13.81
CA GLN A 356 5.61 -4.01 14.89
C GLN A 356 4.75 -5.12 15.50
N THR A 357 3.47 -4.80 15.73
CA THR A 357 2.50 -5.77 16.26
C THR A 357 2.12 -6.83 15.21
N GLU A 358 1.86 -6.40 13.98
CA GLU A 358 1.38 -7.29 12.91
C GLU A 358 2.46 -8.24 12.39
N ALA A 359 3.74 -7.82 12.37
CA ALA A 359 4.86 -8.72 12.04
C ALA A 359 4.96 -9.87 13.04
N GLY A 360 4.81 -9.61 14.34
CA GLY A 360 4.78 -10.68 15.35
C GLY A 360 3.61 -11.66 15.16
N LYS A 361 2.42 -11.15 14.78
CA LYS A 361 1.27 -12.02 14.43
C LYS A 361 1.55 -12.85 13.17
N LEU A 362 2.15 -12.24 12.15
CA LEU A 362 2.55 -12.94 10.93
C LEU A 362 3.54 -14.07 11.24
N GLU A 363 4.55 -13.80 12.06
CA GLU A 363 5.51 -14.82 12.51
C GLU A 363 4.81 -15.99 13.20
N ALA A 364 3.94 -15.71 14.16
CA ALA A 364 3.17 -16.73 14.85
C ALA A 364 2.33 -17.58 13.87
N LEU A 365 1.70 -16.93 12.88
CA LEU A 365 0.93 -17.63 11.83
C LEU A 365 1.82 -18.47 10.91
N LEU A 366 3.01 -17.99 10.54
CA LEU A 366 3.96 -18.74 9.71
C LEU A 366 4.53 -19.95 10.46
N CYS A 367 4.79 -19.82 11.77
CA CYS A 367 5.35 -20.85 12.63
C CYS A 367 4.31 -21.89 13.12
N ALA A 368 3.02 -21.56 13.10
CA ALA A 368 1.97 -22.53 13.45
C ALA A 368 1.99 -23.73 12.49
N GLN A 369 1.96 -24.97 13.06
CA GLN A 369 1.99 -26.22 12.30
C GLN A 369 0.63 -26.59 11.72
#